data_202ae46c364c7d482b93bf12cd8b5c42
#
_entry.id   202ae46c364c7d482b93bf12cd8b5c42
#
_cell.length_a   1.000
_cell.length_b   1.000
_cell.length_c   1.000
_cell.angle_alpha   90.00
_cell.angle_beta   90.00
_cell.angle_gamma   90.00
#
_symmetry.space_group_name_H-M   'P 1'
#
loop_
_entity.id
_entity.type
_entity.pdbx_description
1 polymer ?
#
loop_
_entity_poly.entity_id
_entity_poly.type
_entity_poly.pdbx_seq_one_letter_code
_entity_poly.pdbx_strand_id
1 'polypeptide(L)'
;MDKEKALQKIAREIGRCSLCKKGGAGKAVPGEGNADARIVFIGEAPGKEEAKTGRPFVGRSGKFLRSLMAEIGLDAQELFITSPVHYLPLRGTPSKESILHGREHLFKQLSVIDPRFIVLLGNTACSAMLDRNVEIFKEHGKTIRKEGRTYLITFHPAFAMRFPEGKKLFVRDFTKLRQLVKGERKECPS
;
A
#
# COMPACT_ATOMS: atom_id res chain seq x y z
N MET A 1 10.14 -21.75 1.59
CA MET A 1 10.57 -20.85 0.46
C MET A 1 11.13 -19.58 1.06
N ASP A 2 12.30 -19.12 0.61
CA ASP A 2 12.89 -17.86 1.05
C ASP A 2 12.08 -16.69 0.49
N LYS A 3 11.27 -16.06 1.34
CA LYS A 3 10.35 -14.98 0.98
C LYS A 3 11.09 -13.75 0.44
N GLU A 4 12.26 -13.44 1.01
CA GLU A 4 13.06 -12.30 0.54
C GLU A 4 13.54 -12.51 -0.89
N LYS A 5 14.08 -13.70 -1.20
CA LYS A 5 14.50 -14.04 -2.57
C LYS A 5 13.32 -14.03 -3.53
N ALA A 6 12.14 -14.49 -3.09
CA ALA A 6 10.92 -14.45 -3.90
C ALA A 6 10.49 -13.00 -4.20
N LEU A 7 10.47 -12.11 -3.20
CA LEU A 7 10.17 -10.68 -3.39
C LEU A 7 11.20 -9.98 -4.28
N GLN A 8 12.48 -10.29 -4.13
CA GLN A 8 13.54 -9.77 -5.00
C GLN A 8 13.36 -10.22 -6.46
N LYS A 9 12.91 -11.47 -6.69
CA LYS A 9 12.56 -11.96 -8.02
C LYS A 9 11.42 -11.15 -8.61
N ILE A 10 10.33 -10.94 -7.86
CA ILE A 10 9.19 -10.11 -8.29
C ILE A 10 9.64 -8.68 -8.59
N ALA A 11 10.50 -8.09 -7.76
CA ALA A 11 11.05 -6.75 -8.00
C ALA A 11 11.83 -6.67 -9.32
N ARG A 12 12.64 -7.69 -9.65
CA ARG A 12 13.33 -7.77 -10.95
C ARG A 12 12.36 -7.95 -12.12
N GLU A 13 11.30 -8.75 -11.95
CA GLU A 13 10.23 -8.88 -12.95
C GLU A 13 9.57 -7.53 -13.24
N ILE A 14 9.18 -6.79 -12.22
CA ILE A 14 8.62 -5.43 -12.34
C ILE A 14 9.59 -4.49 -13.08
N GLY A 15 10.86 -4.49 -12.70
CA GLY A 15 11.86 -3.63 -13.31
C GLY A 15 12.13 -3.91 -14.80
N ARG A 16 11.85 -5.13 -15.25
CA ARG A 16 12.01 -5.57 -16.65
C ARG A 16 10.70 -5.56 -17.44
N CYS A 17 9.57 -5.37 -16.78
CA CYS A 17 8.26 -5.45 -17.40
C CYS A 17 7.98 -4.23 -18.28
N SER A 18 7.93 -4.43 -19.59
CA SER A 18 7.62 -3.36 -20.56
C SER A 18 6.21 -2.80 -20.40
N LEU A 19 5.24 -3.63 -20.01
CA LEU A 19 3.85 -3.21 -19.77
C LEU A 19 3.74 -2.35 -18.52
N CYS A 20 4.44 -2.69 -17.42
CA CYS A 20 4.49 -1.83 -16.24
C CYS A 20 5.11 -0.46 -16.55
N LYS A 21 6.11 -0.41 -17.45
CA LYS A 21 6.80 0.82 -17.86
C LYS A 21 6.00 1.65 -18.88
N LYS A 22 5.06 1.04 -19.60
CA LYS A 22 4.26 1.71 -20.63
C LYS A 22 3.45 2.87 -20.01
N GLY A 23 3.67 4.08 -20.50
CA GLY A 23 3.02 5.30 -19.97
C GLY A 23 3.53 5.76 -18.61
N GLY A 24 4.67 5.23 -18.16
CA GLY A 24 5.32 5.59 -16.92
C GLY A 24 6.75 6.11 -17.12
N ALA A 25 7.30 6.75 -16.10
CA ALA A 25 8.64 7.33 -16.10
C ALA A 25 9.44 6.97 -14.85
N GLY A 26 10.74 7.15 -14.93
CA GLY A 26 11.69 6.98 -13.82
C GLY A 26 12.04 5.52 -13.53
N LYS A 27 12.51 5.27 -12.31
CA LYS A 27 12.84 3.93 -11.81
C LYS A 27 11.56 3.17 -11.44
N ALA A 28 11.61 1.85 -11.57
CA ALA A 28 10.59 0.98 -11.00
C ALA A 28 10.56 1.11 -9.46
N VAL A 29 9.37 1.07 -8.90
CA VAL A 29 9.13 1.10 -7.44
C VAL A 29 8.36 -0.16 -7.05
N PRO A 30 9.04 -1.29 -6.84
CA PRO A 30 8.38 -2.58 -6.63
C PRO A 30 7.74 -2.73 -5.24
N GLY A 31 8.09 -1.87 -4.30
CA GLY A 31 7.69 -1.98 -2.91
C GLY A 31 8.89 -2.19 -1.98
N GLU A 32 8.66 -2.04 -0.67
CA GLU A 32 9.72 -2.09 0.35
C GLU A 32 9.14 -2.52 1.70
N GLY A 33 9.87 -3.32 2.46
CA GLY A 33 9.53 -3.71 3.82
C GLY A 33 9.94 -5.15 4.15
N ASN A 34 9.44 -5.66 5.26
CA ASN A 34 9.73 -7.01 5.72
C ASN A 34 8.97 -8.04 4.87
N ALA A 35 9.65 -9.11 4.48
CA ALA A 35 9.05 -10.24 3.77
C ALA A 35 8.02 -11.02 4.61
N ASP A 36 8.12 -10.93 5.94
CA ASP A 36 7.17 -11.49 6.91
C ASP A 36 6.24 -10.43 7.51
N ALA A 37 6.02 -9.33 6.78
CA ALA A 37 5.17 -8.25 7.25
C ALA A 37 3.74 -8.73 7.55
N ARG A 38 3.24 -8.38 8.73
CA ARG A 38 1.85 -8.62 9.11
C ARG A 38 0.88 -7.62 8.48
N ILE A 39 1.38 -6.43 8.11
CA ILE A 39 0.60 -5.31 7.59
C ILE A 39 1.18 -4.87 6.25
N VAL A 40 0.36 -4.85 5.21
CA VAL A 40 0.75 -4.30 3.90
C VAL A 40 -0.03 -3.02 3.63
N PHE A 41 0.68 -1.93 3.35
CA PHE A 41 0.10 -0.69 2.87
C PHE A 41 0.12 -0.65 1.35
N ILE A 42 -1.04 -0.45 0.73
CA ILE A 42 -1.18 -0.36 -0.72
C ILE A 42 -1.55 1.07 -1.10
N GLY A 43 -0.66 1.74 -1.83
CA GLY A 43 -0.86 3.09 -2.35
C GLY A 43 -1.48 3.12 -3.75
N GLU A 44 -1.25 4.21 -4.47
CA GLU A 44 -1.74 4.41 -5.83
C GLU A 44 -0.67 4.10 -6.87
N ALA A 45 0.38 4.91 -6.90
CA ALA A 45 1.48 4.88 -7.86
C ALA A 45 2.67 5.67 -7.30
N PRO A 46 3.88 5.50 -7.85
CA PRO A 46 5.03 6.32 -7.50
C PRO A 46 4.83 7.80 -7.82
N GLY A 47 5.26 8.67 -6.93
CA GLY A 47 5.46 10.08 -7.18
C GLY A 47 6.84 10.38 -7.75
N LYS A 48 7.17 11.66 -7.93
CA LYS A 48 8.44 12.12 -8.53
C LYS A 48 9.67 11.66 -7.73
N GLU A 49 9.61 11.72 -6.41
CA GLU A 49 10.73 11.32 -5.55
C GLU A 49 10.89 9.80 -5.50
N GLU A 50 9.78 9.06 -5.52
CA GLU A 50 9.78 7.62 -5.62
C GLU A 50 10.39 7.16 -6.96
N ALA A 51 10.02 7.81 -8.06
CA ALA A 51 10.55 7.51 -9.40
C ALA A 51 12.05 7.79 -9.54
N LYS A 52 12.61 8.73 -8.76
CA LYS A 52 14.05 8.99 -8.70
C LYS A 52 14.80 7.92 -7.90
N THR A 53 14.24 7.53 -6.77
CA THR A 53 14.92 6.66 -5.81
C THR A 53 14.68 5.17 -6.04
N GLY A 54 13.52 4.79 -6.61
CA GLY A 54 13.05 3.42 -6.70
C GLY A 54 12.42 2.90 -5.41
N ARG A 55 12.17 3.77 -4.41
CA ARG A 55 11.62 3.42 -3.10
C ARG A 55 10.23 4.01 -2.90
N PRO A 56 9.28 3.24 -2.32
CA PRO A 56 7.92 3.71 -2.11
C PRO A 56 7.83 4.72 -0.96
N PHE A 57 6.93 5.68 -1.09
CA PHE A 57 6.57 6.63 -0.03
C PHE A 57 7.77 7.36 0.61
N VAL A 58 8.65 7.92 -0.21
CA VAL A 58 9.79 8.76 0.22
C VAL A 58 9.55 10.25 0.02
N GLY A 59 8.56 10.63 -0.78
CA GLY A 59 8.11 12.00 -0.98
C GLY A 59 7.32 12.54 0.23
N ARG A 60 6.75 13.75 0.08
CA ARG A 60 6.05 14.45 1.17
C ARG A 60 4.93 13.61 1.82
N SER A 61 4.05 13.05 1.01
CA SER A 61 2.94 12.21 1.51
C SER A 61 3.42 10.91 2.15
N GLY A 62 4.53 10.37 1.64
CA GLY A 62 5.17 9.20 2.21
C GLY A 62 5.80 9.46 3.57
N LYS A 63 6.50 10.59 3.72
CA LYS A 63 7.06 11.01 5.01
C LYS A 63 5.96 11.21 6.06
N PHE A 64 4.84 11.82 5.67
CA PHE A 64 3.67 11.96 6.54
C PHE A 64 3.08 10.60 6.95
N LEU A 65 2.92 9.68 6.00
CA LEU A 65 2.47 8.31 6.30
C LEU A 65 3.39 7.61 7.29
N ARG A 66 4.71 7.65 7.05
CA ARG A 66 5.71 7.01 7.92
C ARG A 66 5.75 7.63 9.32
N SER A 67 5.62 8.97 9.44
CA SER A 67 5.57 9.62 10.75
C SER A 67 4.33 9.20 11.54
N LEU A 68 3.17 9.10 10.88
CA LEU A 68 1.96 8.64 11.55
C LEU A 68 2.05 7.18 11.98
N MET A 69 2.62 6.30 11.15
CA MET A 69 2.84 4.90 11.54
C MET A 69 3.71 4.80 12.80
N ALA A 70 4.79 5.59 12.87
CA ALA A 70 5.64 5.64 14.05
C ALA A 70 4.90 6.22 15.27
N GLU A 71 4.13 7.29 15.10
CA GLU A 71 3.33 7.93 16.16
C GLU A 71 2.33 6.96 16.80
N ILE A 72 1.67 6.14 15.99
CA ILE A 72 0.75 5.12 16.51
C ILE A 72 1.44 3.83 16.97
N GLY A 73 2.78 3.78 16.91
CA GLY A 73 3.59 2.66 17.40
C GLY A 73 3.46 1.39 16.55
N LEU A 74 3.36 1.52 15.23
CA LEU A 74 3.54 0.41 14.30
C LEU A 74 5.04 0.18 14.09
N ASP A 75 5.48 -1.06 14.31
CA ASP A 75 6.87 -1.45 14.09
C ASP A 75 7.15 -1.54 12.58
N ALA A 76 8.22 -0.89 12.13
CA ALA A 76 8.66 -0.97 10.74
C ALA A 76 8.95 -2.42 10.28
N GLN A 77 9.35 -3.30 11.21
CA GLN A 77 9.57 -4.73 10.94
C GLN A 77 8.28 -5.50 10.65
N GLU A 78 7.12 -4.96 10.99
CA GLU A 78 5.83 -5.58 10.70
C GLU A 78 5.19 -5.08 9.40
N LEU A 79 5.87 -4.19 8.66
CA LEU A 79 5.29 -3.44 7.55
C LEU A 79 5.93 -3.81 6.21
N PHE A 80 5.08 -3.83 5.17
CA PHE A 80 5.50 -3.76 3.77
C PHE A 80 4.65 -2.71 3.06
N ILE A 81 5.24 -1.96 2.14
CA ILE A 81 4.58 -0.87 1.43
C ILE A 81 4.73 -1.09 -0.06
N THR A 82 3.64 -1.08 -0.81
CA THR A 82 3.63 -1.26 -2.25
C THR A 82 2.48 -0.49 -2.92
N SER A 83 2.30 -0.67 -4.21
CA SER A 83 1.20 -0.10 -5.00
C SER A 83 0.91 -0.97 -6.22
N PRO A 84 -0.31 -0.90 -6.81
CA PRO A 84 -0.63 -1.62 -8.03
C PRO A 84 0.07 -1.06 -9.26
N VAL A 85 0.58 0.17 -9.22
CA VAL A 85 1.32 0.81 -10.32
C VAL A 85 2.75 1.06 -9.87
N HIS A 86 3.73 0.62 -10.66
CA HIS A 86 5.13 0.55 -10.26
C HIS A 86 6.04 1.61 -10.91
N TYR A 87 5.48 2.47 -11.77
CA TYR A 87 6.18 3.60 -12.39
C TYR A 87 5.38 4.87 -12.23
N LEU A 88 6.05 6.03 -12.22
CA LEU A 88 5.40 7.34 -12.17
C LEU A 88 4.52 7.53 -13.40
N PRO A 89 3.19 7.70 -13.28
CA PRO A 89 2.32 7.93 -14.43
C PRO A 89 2.64 9.28 -15.09
N LEU A 90 2.84 9.28 -16.42
CA LEU A 90 3.16 10.51 -17.19
C LEU A 90 2.00 11.51 -17.21
N ARG A 91 0.76 11.05 -17.08
CA ARG A 91 -0.46 11.87 -17.12
C ARG A 91 -1.13 12.05 -15.75
N GLY A 92 -0.39 11.97 -14.66
CA GLY A 92 -0.90 12.16 -13.29
C GLY A 92 -1.58 10.90 -12.74
N THR A 93 -2.84 10.65 -13.07
CA THR A 93 -3.56 9.46 -12.57
C THR A 93 -3.22 8.21 -13.40
N PRO A 94 -3.01 7.04 -12.77
CA PRO A 94 -2.78 5.79 -13.49
C PRO A 94 -3.96 5.39 -14.37
N SER A 95 -3.70 4.81 -15.54
CA SER A 95 -4.74 4.23 -16.38
C SER A 95 -5.28 2.92 -15.77
N LYS A 96 -6.52 2.56 -16.13
CA LYS A 96 -7.10 1.26 -15.72
C LYS A 96 -6.24 0.08 -16.16
N GLU A 97 -5.67 0.14 -17.37
CA GLU A 97 -4.76 -0.90 -17.89
C GLU A 97 -3.51 -1.05 -17.01
N SER A 98 -2.88 0.08 -16.62
CA SER A 98 -1.71 0.07 -15.75
C SER A 98 -2.02 -0.52 -14.38
N ILE A 99 -3.20 -0.21 -13.82
CA ILE A 99 -3.66 -0.76 -12.55
C ILE A 99 -3.90 -2.27 -12.65
N LEU A 100 -4.63 -2.71 -13.69
CA LEU A 100 -4.96 -4.13 -13.89
C LEU A 100 -3.70 -4.97 -14.11
N HIS A 101 -2.77 -4.48 -14.94
CA HIS A 101 -1.53 -5.20 -15.19
C HIS A 101 -0.62 -5.23 -13.95
N GLY A 102 -0.41 -4.10 -13.29
CA GLY A 102 0.46 -4.02 -12.12
C GLY A 102 -0.10 -4.76 -10.90
N ARG A 103 -1.42 -4.90 -10.81
CA ARG A 103 -2.11 -5.73 -9.81
C ARG A 103 -1.65 -7.19 -9.82
N GLU A 104 -1.26 -7.74 -10.97
CA GLU A 104 -0.72 -9.11 -11.05
C GLU A 104 0.56 -9.25 -10.21
N HIS A 105 1.48 -8.28 -10.30
CA HIS A 105 2.68 -8.26 -9.48
C HIS A 105 2.35 -8.03 -7.99
N LEU A 106 1.40 -7.16 -7.70
CA LEU A 106 0.91 -6.92 -6.35
C LEU A 106 0.38 -8.22 -5.71
N PHE A 107 -0.42 -9.00 -6.43
CA PHE A 107 -0.92 -10.28 -5.91
C PHE A 107 0.18 -11.31 -5.68
N LYS A 108 1.20 -11.38 -6.56
CA LYS A 108 2.39 -12.20 -6.32
C LYS A 108 3.09 -11.79 -5.00
N GLN A 109 3.24 -10.49 -4.75
CA GLN A 109 3.82 -10.01 -3.49
C GLN A 109 2.97 -10.40 -2.29
N LEU A 110 1.65 -10.17 -2.34
CA LEU A 110 0.73 -10.53 -1.26
C LEU A 110 0.68 -12.04 -0.99
N SER A 111 0.85 -12.86 -2.03
CA SER A 111 0.94 -14.32 -1.89
C SER A 111 2.23 -14.77 -1.20
N VAL A 112 3.34 -14.06 -1.41
CA VAL A 112 4.64 -14.35 -0.75
C VAL A 112 4.63 -13.86 0.70
N ILE A 113 4.19 -12.62 0.94
CA ILE A 113 4.17 -11.98 2.27
C ILE A 113 3.16 -12.66 3.18
N ASP A 114 1.97 -12.94 2.64
CA ASP A 114 0.79 -13.46 3.34
C ASP A 114 0.39 -12.61 4.56
N PRO A 115 0.09 -11.31 4.35
CA PRO A 115 -0.18 -10.40 5.45
C PRO A 115 -1.56 -10.65 6.06
N ARG A 116 -1.68 -10.37 7.35
CA ARG A 116 -2.97 -10.42 8.08
C ARG A 116 -3.83 -9.18 7.84
N PHE A 117 -3.17 -8.02 7.71
CA PHE A 117 -3.83 -6.74 7.50
C PHE A 117 -3.38 -6.10 6.18
N ILE A 118 -4.33 -5.56 5.44
CA ILE A 118 -4.08 -4.80 4.21
C ILE A 118 -4.74 -3.43 4.35
N VAL A 119 -3.95 -2.37 4.25
CA VAL A 119 -4.44 -0.99 4.34
C VAL A 119 -4.49 -0.39 2.94
N LEU A 120 -5.69 -0.06 2.49
CA LEU A 120 -5.97 0.49 1.17
C LEU A 120 -5.97 2.02 1.23
N LEU A 121 -4.93 2.64 0.67
CA LEU A 121 -4.71 4.08 0.70
C LEU A 121 -5.31 4.76 -0.53
N GLY A 122 -6.60 5.11 -0.45
CA GLY A 122 -7.32 5.81 -1.51
C GLY A 122 -7.98 4.91 -2.56
N ASN A 123 -8.64 5.55 -3.53
CA ASN A 123 -9.51 4.86 -4.49
C ASN A 123 -8.78 3.87 -5.40
N THR A 124 -7.56 4.20 -5.85
CA THR A 124 -6.78 3.32 -6.73
C THR A 124 -6.44 2.00 -6.05
N ALA A 125 -6.00 2.05 -4.79
CA ALA A 125 -5.75 0.84 -4.00
C ALA A 125 -7.03 0.02 -3.78
N CYS A 126 -8.14 0.69 -3.46
CA CYS A 126 -9.45 0.04 -3.30
C CYS A 126 -9.91 -0.64 -4.60
N SER A 127 -9.84 0.06 -5.72
CA SER A 127 -10.21 -0.49 -7.04
C SER A 127 -9.36 -1.70 -7.42
N ALA A 128 -8.05 -1.64 -7.15
CA ALA A 128 -7.14 -2.75 -7.44
C ALA A 128 -7.42 -4.01 -6.60
N MET A 129 -7.92 -3.85 -5.37
CA MET A 129 -8.04 -4.96 -4.41
C MET A 129 -9.46 -5.47 -4.20
N LEU A 130 -10.47 -4.62 -4.39
CA LEU A 130 -11.86 -4.95 -4.04
C LEU A 130 -12.75 -5.21 -5.26
N ASP A 131 -12.24 -5.02 -6.48
CA ASP A 131 -12.97 -5.17 -7.75
C ASP A 131 -14.29 -4.36 -7.80
N ARG A 132 -14.36 -3.25 -7.06
CA ARG A 132 -15.49 -2.34 -7.03
C ARG A 132 -15.08 -0.90 -6.82
N ASN A 133 -15.96 0.02 -7.17
CA ASN A 133 -15.82 1.42 -6.81
C ASN A 133 -16.09 1.60 -5.31
N VAL A 134 -15.30 2.47 -4.67
CA VAL A 134 -15.43 2.83 -3.25
C VAL A 134 -15.71 4.32 -3.15
N GLU A 135 -16.76 4.68 -2.43
CA GLU A 135 -17.03 6.06 -2.05
C GLU A 135 -16.19 6.39 -0.81
N ILE A 136 -14.95 6.83 -1.02
CA ILE A 136 -13.94 6.94 0.05
C ILE A 136 -14.42 7.76 1.25
N PHE A 137 -15.21 8.84 1.02
CA PHE A 137 -15.75 9.67 2.09
C PHE A 137 -16.82 8.97 2.96
N LYS A 138 -17.50 7.97 2.42
CA LYS A 138 -18.51 7.18 3.15
C LYS A 138 -17.95 5.88 3.71
N GLU A 139 -16.82 5.42 3.15
CA GLU A 139 -16.32 4.08 3.45
C GLU A 139 -14.96 4.08 4.17
N HIS A 140 -14.29 5.22 4.32
CA HIS A 140 -13.05 5.26 5.09
C HIS A 140 -13.27 4.80 6.55
N GLY A 141 -12.30 4.14 7.12
CA GLY A 141 -12.39 3.53 8.44
C GLY A 141 -13.19 2.23 8.47
N LYS A 142 -13.85 1.81 7.36
CA LYS A 142 -14.48 0.49 7.29
C LYS A 142 -13.45 -0.60 7.11
N THR A 143 -13.77 -1.77 7.68
CA THR A 143 -12.98 -2.98 7.51
C THR A 143 -13.79 -4.04 6.76
N ILE A 144 -13.09 -4.78 5.89
CA ILE A 144 -13.64 -5.92 5.14
C ILE A 144 -12.81 -7.14 5.50
N ARG A 145 -13.45 -8.25 5.86
CA ARG A 145 -12.79 -9.54 6.03
C ARG A 145 -13.01 -10.38 4.77
N LYS A 146 -11.93 -10.77 4.13
CA LYS A 146 -11.95 -11.59 2.90
C LYS A 146 -10.71 -12.49 2.88
N GLU A 147 -10.90 -13.78 2.58
CA GLU A 147 -9.81 -14.75 2.41
C GLU A 147 -8.83 -14.77 3.59
N GLY A 148 -9.37 -14.74 4.82
CA GLY A 148 -8.56 -14.76 6.03
C GLY A 148 -7.83 -13.46 6.36
N ARG A 149 -7.95 -12.41 5.54
CA ARG A 149 -7.29 -11.10 5.71
C ARG A 149 -8.29 -10.02 6.08
N THR A 150 -7.82 -9.03 6.81
CA THR A 150 -8.59 -7.83 7.16
C THR A 150 -8.10 -6.65 6.33
N TYR A 151 -8.99 -6.09 5.52
CA TYR A 151 -8.74 -4.88 4.72
C TYR A 151 -9.28 -3.66 5.45
N LEU A 152 -8.49 -2.61 5.57
CA LEU A 152 -8.92 -1.29 6.07
C LEU A 152 -8.92 -0.29 4.91
N ILE A 153 -10.08 0.32 4.67
CA ILE A 153 -10.22 1.41 3.69
C ILE A 153 -9.89 2.74 4.36
N THR A 154 -9.01 3.54 3.76
CA THR A 154 -8.72 4.89 4.25
C THR A 154 -8.34 5.83 3.11
N PHE A 155 -8.20 7.12 3.42
CA PHE A 155 -7.77 8.13 2.46
C PHE A 155 -6.33 7.92 1.99
N HIS A 156 -5.99 8.48 0.83
CA HIS A 156 -4.59 8.61 0.45
C HIS A 156 -3.90 9.68 1.33
N PRO A 157 -2.65 9.48 1.76
CA PRO A 157 -1.94 10.43 2.63
C PRO A 157 -1.86 11.85 2.07
N ALA A 158 -1.80 12.01 0.74
CA ALA A 158 -1.78 13.32 0.10
C ALA A 158 -3.08 14.12 0.35
N PHE A 159 -4.24 13.46 0.45
CA PHE A 159 -5.50 14.08 0.82
C PHE A 159 -5.47 14.55 2.28
N ALA A 160 -5.03 13.67 3.19
CA ALA A 160 -4.93 13.98 4.60
C ALA A 160 -3.99 15.17 4.89
N MET A 161 -2.93 15.33 4.09
CA MET A 161 -2.02 16.48 4.20
C MET A 161 -2.61 17.80 3.70
N ARG A 162 -3.52 17.74 2.71
CA ARG A 162 -4.08 18.96 2.10
C ARG A 162 -5.17 19.59 2.93
N PHE A 163 -5.93 18.79 3.68
CA PHE A 163 -7.12 19.23 4.40
C PHE A 163 -7.01 18.85 5.88
N PRO A 164 -7.14 19.82 6.82
CA PRO A 164 -7.05 19.56 8.27
C PRO A 164 -8.05 18.49 8.74
N GLU A 165 -9.28 18.52 8.21
CA GLU A 165 -10.30 17.51 8.52
C GLU A 165 -9.90 16.13 8.00
N GLY A 166 -9.34 16.07 6.79
CA GLY A 166 -8.79 14.84 6.22
C GLY A 166 -7.70 14.22 7.10
N LYS A 167 -6.86 15.06 7.73
CA LYS A 167 -5.85 14.59 8.69
C LYS A 167 -6.48 13.94 9.92
N LYS A 168 -7.51 14.56 10.52
CA LYS A 168 -8.22 14.00 11.68
C LYS A 168 -8.84 12.63 11.35
N LEU A 169 -9.52 12.52 10.21
CA LEU A 169 -10.14 11.30 9.75
C LEU A 169 -9.09 10.20 9.50
N PHE A 170 -7.99 10.55 8.87
CA PHE A 170 -6.88 9.63 8.61
C PHE A 170 -6.24 9.09 9.90
N VAL A 171 -5.97 9.97 10.88
CA VAL A 171 -5.46 9.57 12.21
C VAL A 171 -6.44 8.65 12.93
N ARG A 172 -7.74 8.92 12.86
CA ARG A 172 -8.77 8.04 13.43
C ARG A 172 -8.75 6.64 12.81
N ASP A 173 -8.64 6.55 11.49
CA ASP A 173 -8.56 5.27 10.78
C ASP A 173 -7.31 4.48 11.19
N PHE A 174 -6.17 5.15 11.34
CA PHE A 174 -4.93 4.54 11.80
C PHE A 174 -4.98 4.11 13.28
N THR A 175 -5.68 4.87 14.13
CA THR A 175 -5.94 4.44 15.52
C THR A 175 -6.75 3.15 15.55
N LYS A 176 -7.75 3.02 14.66
CA LYS A 176 -8.51 1.78 14.49
C LYS A 176 -7.62 0.63 14.03
N LEU A 177 -6.72 0.86 13.06
CA LEU A 177 -5.74 -0.14 12.62
C LEU A 177 -4.92 -0.66 13.82
N ARG A 178 -4.38 0.26 14.61
CA ARG A 178 -3.62 -0.11 15.83
C ARG A 178 -4.41 -0.99 16.78
N GLN A 179 -5.69 -0.67 17.00
CA GLN A 179 -6.57 -1.47 17.86
C GLN A 179 -6.78 -2.88 17.31
N LEU A 180 -7.02 -3.01 16.00
CA LEU A 180 -7.18 -4.30 15.33
C LEU A 180 -5.91 -5.16 15.44
N VAL A 181 -4.75 -4.58 15.17
CA VAL A 181 -3.44 -5.28 15.26
C VAL A 181 -3.15 -5.73 16.69
N LYS A 182 -3.47 -4.91 17.70
CA LYS A 182 -3.28 -5.25 19.11
C LYS A 182 -4.29 -6.29 19.60
N GLY A 183 -5.53 -6.25 19.12
CA GLY A 183 -6.57 -7.21 19.49
C GLY A 183 -6.18 -8.64 19.08
N GLU A 184 -5.70 -8.82 17.86
CA GLU A 184 -5.27 -10.15 17.39
C GLU A 184 -4.04 -10.72 18.10
N ARG A 185 -3.14 -9.88 18.62
CA ARG A 185 -1.99 -10.35 19.41
C ARG A 185 -2.45 -10.99 20.74
N LYS A 186 -3.64 -10.65 21.25
CA LYS A 186 -4.19 -11.22 22.48
C LYS A 186 -4.95 -12.52 22.26
N GLU A 187 -5.43 -12.76 21.04
CA GLU A 187 -6.20 -13.96 20.67
C GLU A 187 -5.31 -15.14 20.24
N CYS A 188 -4.01 -14.91 20.00
CA CYS A 188 -3.03 -15.95 19.69
C CYS A 188 -1.95 -15.98 20.80
N PRO A 189 -2.21 -16.65 21.96
CA PRO A 189 -1.13 -16.94 22.92
C PRO A 189 -0.16 -17.92 22.26
N SER A 190 1.12 -17.58 22.31
CA SER A 190 2.27 -18.39 21.88
C SER A 190 2.28 -19.79 22.48
#